data_8cc9180bea6c74fd20cf0f907398d912
#
_entry.id   8cc9180bea6c74fd20cf0f907398d912
#
_cell.length_a   1.000
_cell.length_b   1.000
_cell.length_c   1.000
_cell.angle_alpha   90.00
_cell.angle_beta   90.00
_cell.angle_gamma   90.00
#
_symmetry.space_group_name_H-M   'P 1'
#
loop_
_entity.id
_entity.type
_entity.pdbx_description
1 polymer ?
#
loop_
_entity_poly.entity_id
_entity_poly.type
_entity_poly.pdbx_seq_one_letter_code
_entity_poly.pdbx_strand_id
1 'polypeptide(L)'
;MTNTTAPAATTSWGLLVLRVVVGAVFLAHGAQKIFEFTLAGTIGSFAGMGVPLPEIAAPVVAFVELIGGAMLVLGLFTRLAGVLLAVDMLVALVLVHLPAGLWVGDGGYEFVAVLGAVALALAFTGAGRFSVDRGVLRGRAPAWLA
;
A
#
# COMPACT_ATOMS: atom_id res chain seq x y z
N MET A 1 10.63 18.06 26.67
CA MET A 1 9.17 17.90 26.53
C MET A 1 8.81 18.19 25.07
N THR A 2 8.73 17.17 24.22
CA THR A 2 8.32 17.33 22.82
C THR A 2 6.81 17.47 22.77
N ASN A 3 6.34 18.69 22.55
CA ASN A 3 4.93 19.01 22.38
C ASN A 3 4.47 18.48 21.01
N THR A 4 4.08 17.20 20.95
CA THR A 4 3.49 16.62 19.75
C THR A 4 2.05 17.12 19.65
N THR A 5 1.87 18.32 19.08
CA THR A 5 0.55 18.85 18.76
C THR A 5 -0.15 17.87 17.81
N ALA A 6 -1.36 17.44 18.17
CA ALA A 6 -2.17 16.60 17.30
C ALA A 6 -2.38 17.34 15.96
N PRO A 7 -2.32 16.63 14.81
CA PRO A 7 -2.54 17.27 13.51
C PRO A 7 -3.91 17.98 13.49
N ALA A 8 -3.97 19.11 12.79
CA ALA A 8 -5.20 19.87 12.63
C ALA A 8 -6.32 18.97 12.06
N ALA A 9 -7.58 19.32 12.35
CA ALA A 9 -8.71 18.51 11.88
C ALA A 9 -8.71 18.34 10.35
N THR A 10 -8.39 19.39 9.61
CA THR A 10 -8.29 19.41 8.15
C THR A 10 -7.26 18.41 7.62
N THR A 11 -6.07 18.38 8.24
CA THR A 11 -5.01 17.39 7.89
C THR A 11 -5.50 15.96 8.13
N SER A 12 -6.24 15.73 9.22
CA SER A 12 -6.77 14.39 9.53
C SER A 12 -7.82 13.93 8.54
N TRP A 13 -8.65 14.83 8.00
CA TRP A 13 -9.59 14.50 6.92
C TRP A 13 -8.86 14.19 5.62
N GLY A 14 -7.82 14.94 5.26
CA GLY A 14 -6.99 14.65 4.09
C GLY A 14 -6.35 13.27 4.18
N LEU A 15 -5.76 12.92 5.33
CA LEU A 15 -5.17 11.61 5.56
C LEU A 15 -6.22 10.48 5.51
N LEU A 16 -7.44 10.71 6.04
CA LEU A 16 -8.53 9.74 5.93
C LEU A 16 -8.87 9.44 4.47
N VAL A 17 -9.07 10.48 3.65
CA VAL A 17 -9.39 10.31 2.22
C VAL A 17 -8.27 9.56 1.50
N LEU A 18 -7.01 9.99 1.68
CA LEU A 18 -5.86 9.35 1.02
C LEU A 18 -5.75 7.86 1.36
N ARG A 19 -5.79 7.51 2.65
CA ARG A 19 -5.64 6.11 3.06
C ARG A 19 -6.83 5.23 2.66
N VAL A 20 -8.06 5.76 2.69
CA VAL A 20 -9.24 4.99 2.29
C VAL A 20 -9.22 4.73 0.78
N VAL A 21 -8.97 5.75 -0.04
CA VAL A 21 -8.95 5.59 -1.50
C VAL A 21 -7.80 4.69 -1.93
N VAL A 22 -6.57 4.99 -1.49
CA VAL A 22 -5.40 4.21 -1.90
C VAL A 22 -5.43 2.80 -1.29
N GLY A 23 -5.88 2.67 -0.04
CA GLY A 23 -6.07 1.38 0.60
C GLY A 23 -7.11 0.51 -0.11
N ALA A 24 -8.22 1.11 -0.57
CA ALA A 24 -9.23 0.39 -1.36
C ALA A 24 -8.68 -0.09 -2.72
N VAL A 25 -7.83 0.70 -3.36
CA VAL A 25 -7.15 0.30 -4.60
C VAL A 25 -6.26 -0.91 -4.35
N PHE A 26 -5.37 -0.87 -3.35
CA PHE A 26 -4.52 -2.01 -3.01
C PHE A 26 -5.33 -3.25 -2.62
N LEU A 27 -6.36 -3.08 -1.79
CA LEU A 27 -7.26 -4.16 -1.38
C LEU A 27 -7.90 -4.84 -2.59
N ALA A 28 -8.39 -4.05 -3.56
CA ALA A 28 -8.99 -4.55 -4.78
C ALA A 28 -7.98 -5.31 -5.64
N HIS A 29 -6.77 -4.78 -5.83
CA HIS A 29 -5.71 -5.44 -6.62
C HIS A 29 -5.22 -6.74 -5.95
N GLY A 30 -5.06 -6.76 -4.62
CA GLY A 30 -4.73 -7.97 -3.89
C GLY A 30 -5.85 -9.03 -3.98
N ALA A 31 -7.10 -8.60 -3.81
CA ALA A 31 -8.27 -9.47 -3.98
C ALA A 31 -8.36 -10.03 -5.41
N GLN A 32 -8.12 -9.22 -6.42
CA GLN A 32 -8.12 -9.63 -7.82
C GLN A 32 -7.09 -10.72 -8.09
N LYS A 33 -5.87 -10.56 -7.58
CA LYS A 33 -4.80 -11.56 -7.70
C LYS A 33 -5.15 -12.91 -7.07
N ILE A 34 -5.91 -12.91 -5.98
CA ILE A 34 -6.24 -14.13 -5.23
C ILE A 34 -7.51 -14.78 -5.75
N PHE A 35 -8.59 -14.01 -5.95
CA PHE A 35 -9.93 -14.54 -6.17
C PHE A 35 -10.35 -14.53 -7.65
N GLU A 36 -9.87 -13.58 -8.45
CA GLU A 36 -10.21 -13.48 -9.86
C GLU A 36 -9.20 -14.23 -10.74
N PHE A 37 -7.91 -13.90 -10.61
CA PHE A 37 -6.85 -14.55 -11.40
C PHE A 37 -6.40 -15.88 -10.80
N THR A 38 -6.72 -16.14 -9.56
CA THR A 38 -6.18 -17.21 -8.71
C THR A 38 -4.67 -17.02 -8.45
N LEU A 39 -4.15 -17.62 -7.38
CA LEU A 39 -2.69 -17.56 -7.13
C LEU A 39 -1.88 -18.21 -8.24
N ALA A 40 -2.38 -19.31 -8.81
CA ALA A 40 -1.71 -19.99 -9.90
C ALA A 40 -1.63 -19.13 -11.17
N GLY A 41 -2.72 -18.45 -11.52
CA GLY A 41 -2.75 -17.50 -12.65
C GLY A 41 -1.85 -16.28 -12.42
N THR A 42 -1.81 -15.75 -11.20
CA THR A 42 -0.92 -14.64 -10.83
C THR A 42 0.55 -15.06 -10.92
N ILE A 43 0.91 -16.27 -10.46
CA ILE A 43 2.26 -16.84 -10.64
C ILE A 43 2.62 -16.91 -12.12
N GLY A 44 1.72 -17.45 -12.95
CA GLY A 44 1.95 -17.52 -14.40
C GLY A 44 2.14 -16.13 -15.03
N SER A 45 1.36 -15.13 -14.63
CA SER A 45 1.50 -13.75 -15.09
C SER A 45 2.85 -13.15 -14.68
N PHE A 46 3.28 -13.34 -13.44
CA PHE A 46 4.58 -12.85 -12.94
C PHE A 46 5.74 -13.50 -13.68
N ALA A 47 5.66 -14.82 -13.93
CA ALA A 47 6.64 -15.53 -14.75
C ALA A 47 6.71 -14.96 -16.18
N GLY A 48 5.56 -14.69 -16.80
CA GLY A 48 5.47 -14.08 -18.12
C GLY A 48 6.04 -12.66 -18.21
N MET A 49 5.98 -11.91 -17.11
CA MET A 49 6.59 -10.58 -16.97
C MET A 49 8.08 -10.61 -16.61
N GLY A 50 8.67 -11.78 -16.40
CA GLY A 50 10.07 -11.94 -16.03
C GLY A 50 10.38 -11.60 -14.55
N VAL A 51 9.37 -11.59 -13.69
CA VAL A 51 9.58 -11.35 -12.24
C VAL A 51 10.35 -12.52 -11.63
N PRO A 52 11.45 -12.30 -10.91
CA PRO A 52 12.22 -13.36 -10.28
C PRO A 52 11.41 -14.10 -9.22
N LEU A 53 11.60 -15.43 -9.12
CA LEU A 53 10.95 -16.30 -8.12
C LEU A 53 9.43 -16.11 -8.07
N PRO A 54 8.71 -16.24 -9.20
CA PRO A 54 7.29 -15.90 -9.29
C PRO A 54 6.42 -16.70 -8.33
N GLU A 55 6.80 -17.93 -7.98
CA GLU A 55 6.10 -18.80 -7.02
C GLU A 55 6.09 -18.22 -5.59
N ILE A 56 7.07 -17.36 -5.28
CA ILE A 56 7.17 -16.67 -3.99
C ILE A 56 6.65 -15.23 -4.12
N ALA A 57 7.10 -14.52 -5.16
CA ALA A 57 6.79 -13.11 -5.34
C ALA A 57 5.28 -12.87 -5.51
N ALA A 58 4.60 -13.68 -6.33
CA ALA A 58 3.19 -13.47 -6.63
C ALA A 58 2.27 -13.63 -5.38
N PRO A 59 2.37 -14.71 -4.58
CA PRO A 59 1.63 -14.78 -3.32
C PRO A 59 1.97 -13.68 -2.34
N VAL A 60 3.26 -13.36 -2.17
CA VAL A 60 3.69 -12.29 -1.24
C VAL A 60 3.07 -10.96 -1.64
N VAL A 61 3.17 -10.55 -2.89
CA VAL A 61 2.57 -9.30 -3.41
C VAL A 61 1.06 -9.32 -3.22
N ALA A 62 0.38 -10.41 -3.59
CA ALA A 62 -1.07 -10.52 -3.47
C ALA A 62 -1.54 -10.32 -2.02
N PHE A 63 -0.88 -10.93 -1.05
CA PHE A 63 -1.23 -10.78 0.36
C PHE A 63 -0.78 -9.45 0.96
N VAL A 64 0.36 -8.89 0.55
CA VAL A 64 0.81 -7.55 0.97
C VAL A 64 -0.19 -6.49 0.51
N GLU A 65 -0.64 -6.54 -0.73
CA GLU A 65 -1.66 -5.61 -1.24
C GLU A 65 -3.02 -5.80 -0.54
N LEU A 66 -3.48 -7.05 -0.39
CA LEU A 66 -4.78 -7.34 0.24
C LEU A 66 -4.80 -6.88 1.70
N ILE A 67 -3.84 -7.34 2.49
CA ILE A 67 -3.77 -7.06 3.93
C ILE A 67 -3.35 -5.61 4.17
N GLY A 68 -2.32 -5.13 3.49
CA GLY A 68 -1.85 -3.75 3.59
C GLY A 68 -2.92 -2.74 3.16
N GLY A 69 -3.66 -3.03 2.10
CA GLY A 69 -4.80 -2.23 1.67
C GLY A 69 -5.89 -2.17 2.74
N ALA A 70 -6.27 -3.31 3.33
CA ALA A 70 -7.23 -3.35 4.44
C ALA A 70 -6.73 -2.56 5.67
N MET A 71 -5.46 -2.70 6.00
CA MET A 71 -4.83 -1.94 7.09
C MET A 71 -4.89 -0.44 6.85
N LEU A 72 -4.62 0.04 5.63
CA LEU A 72 -4.74 1.45 5.28
C LEU A 72 -6.19 1.94 5.39
N VAL A 73 -7.16 1.20 4.85
CA VAL A 73 -8.59 1.57 4.96
C VAL A 73 -9.00 1.76 6.41
N LEU A 74 -8.66 0.82 7.27
CA LEU A 74 -8.98 0.85 8.70
C LEU A 74 -8.13 1.88 9.48
N GLY A 75 -6.97 2.26 8.97
CA GLY A 75 -5.97 3.03 9.71
C GLY A 75 -5.37 2.20 10.85
N LEU A 76 -5.03 0.95 10.55
CA LEU A 76 -4.42 0.00 11.47
C LEU A 76 -2.97 -0.24 11.05
N PHE A 77 -2.00 -0.01 11.96
CA PHE A 77 -0.56 -0.10 11.68
C PHE A 77 -0.19 0.62 10.36
N THR A 78 -0.72 1.83 10.19
CA THR A 78 -0.67 2.57 8.91
C THR A 78 0.75 2.79 8.42
N ARG A 79 1.71 3.05 9.32
CA ARG A 79 3.11 3.26 8.95
C ARG A 79 3.74 1.99 8.39
N LEU A 80 3.50 0.86 9.04
CA LEU A 80 4.01 -0.43 8.56
C LEU A 80 3.40 -0.79 7.20
N ALA A 81 2.06 -0.70 7.07
CA ALA A 81 1.38 -0.94 5.80
C ALA A 81 1.91 -0.02 4.70
N GLY A 82 2.09 1.28 5.01
CA GLY A 82 2.65 2.25 4.07
C GLY A 82 4.05 1.89 3.58
N VAL A 83 4.95 1.45 4.47
CA VAL A 83 6.30 1.00 4.07
C VAL A 83 6.22 -0.23 3.17
N LEU A 84 5.45 -1.26 3.56
CA LEU A 84 5.36 -2.50 2.80
C LEU A 84 4.80 -2.26 1.39
N LEU A 85 3.72 -1.48 1.28
CA LEU A 85 3.09 -1.14 0.00
C LEU A 85 3.96 -0.21 -0.84
N ALA A 86 4.72 0.72 -0.23
CA ALA A 86 5.67 1.56 -0.97
C ALA A 86 6.82 0.73 -1.55
N VAL A 87 7.35 -0.24 -0.81
CA VAL A 87 8.38 -1.17 -1.30
C VAL A 87 7.82 -2.03 -2.43
N ASP A 88 6.62 -2.56 -2.27
CA ASP A 88 5.93 -3.33 -3.30
C ASP A 88 5.79 -2.53 -4.60
N MET A 89 5.31 -1.30 -4.53
CA MET A 89 5.20 -0.42 -5.70
C MET A 89 6.55 -0.05 -6.31
N LEU A 90 7.60 0.12 -5.52
CA LEU A 90 8.95 0.36 -6.03
C LEU A 90 9.47 -0.84 -6.81
N VAL A 91 9.25 -2.05 -6.31
CA VAL A 91 9.64 -3.29 -6.99
C VAL A 91 8.84 -3.45 -8.30
N ALA A 92 7.53 -3.26 -8.25
CA ALA A 92 6.68 -3.30 -9.45
C ALA A 92 7.11 -2.25 -10.50
N LEU A 93 7.43 -1.03 -10.05
CA LEU A 93 7.92 0.04 -10.91
C LEU A 93 9.19 -0.39 -11.64
N VAL A 94 10.19 -0.87 -10.89
CA VAL A 94 11.52 -1.18 -11.46
C VAL A 94 11.50 -2.41 -12.34
N LEU A 95 10.83 -3.49 -11.89
CA LEU A 95 10.88 -4.78 -12.58
C LEU A 95 9.91 -4.89 -13.76
N VAL A 96 8.74 -4.25 -13.65
CA VAL A 96 7.64 -4.49 -14.59
C VAL A 96 7.33 -3.25 -15.44
N HIS A 97 7.17 -2.09 -14.81
CA HIS A 97 6.57 -0.93 -15.47
C HIS A 97 7.58 0.04 -16.09
N LEU A 98 8.82 0.11 -15.57
CA LEU A 98 9.83 1.05 -16.06
C LEU A 98 10.17 0.86 -17.56
N PRO A 99 10.30 -0.37 -18.07
CA PRO A 99 10.57 -0.60 -19.48
C PRO A 99 9.45 -0.15 -20.43
N ALA A 100 8.19 -0.11 -19.94
CA ALA A 100 7.02 0.30 -20.72
C ALA A 100 6.83 1.84 -20.79
N GLY A 101 7.70 2.60 -20.11
CA GLY A 101 7.64 4.07 -20.13
C GLY A 101 6.67 4.64 -19.09
N LEU A 102 6.24 5.90 -19.31
CA LEU A 102 5.45 6.64 -18.33
C LEU A 102 3.98 6.20 -18.26
N TRP A 103 3.32 6.10 -19.42
CA TRP A 103 1.86 6.08 -19.52
C TRP A 103 1.24 4.74 -19.13
N VAL A 104 0.26 4.76 -18.21
CA VAL A 104 -0.44 3.56 -17.72
C VAL A 104 -1.17 2.81 -18.84
N GLY A 105 -1.68 3.50 -19.85
CA GLY A 105 -2.33 2.87 -21.00
C GLY A 105 -1.44 1.92 -21.80
N ASP A 106 -0.12 2.15 -21.74
CA ASP A 106 0.90 1.32 -22.37
C ASP A 106 1.58 0.37 -21.35
N GLY A 107 1.04 0.25 -20.13
CA GLY A 107 1.63 -0.53 -19.05
C GLY A 107 2.71 0.20 -18.24
N GLY A 108 2.87 1.51 -18.43
CA GLY A 108 3.91 2.34 -17.82
C GLY A 108 3.74 2.59 -16.32
N TYR A 109 4.72 3.29 -15.76
CA TYR A 109 4.93 3.35 -14.31
C TYR A 109 4.16 4.47 -13.57
N GLU A 110 3.46 5.40 -14.26
CA GLU A 110 2.83 6.54 -13.59
C GLU A 110 1.89 6.14 -12.43
N PHE A 111 1.11 5.08 -12.63
CA PHE A 111 0.13 4.64 -11.63
C PHE A 111 0.81 4.04 -10.39
N VAL A 112 1.76 3.12 -10.58
CA VAL A 112 2.49 2.52 -9.47
C VAL A 112 3.37 3.54 -8.74
N ALA A 113 3.90 4.54 -9.46
CA ALA A 113 4.67 5.63 -8.88
C ALA A 113 3.80 6.50 -7.94
N VAL A 114 2.58 6.86 -8.37
CA VAL A 114 1.63 7.63 -7.54
C VAL A 114 1.19 6.82 -6.32
N LEU A 115 0.84 5.54 -6.49
CA LEU A 115 0.45 4.67 -5.37
C LEU A 115 1.60 4.52 -4.37
N GLY A 116 2.82 4.28 -4.85
CA GLY A 116 4.01 4.17 -4.01
C GLY A 116 4.32 5.46 -3.25
N ALA A 117 4.23 6.61 -3.92
CA ALA A 117 4.45 7.91 -3.28
C ALA A 117 3.42 8.19 -2.17
N VAL A 118 2.14 7.88 -2.40
CA VAL A 118 1.09 8.06 -1.37
C VAL A 118 1.29 7.08 -0.22
N ALA A 119 1.60 5.80 -0.50
CA ALA A 119 1.91 4.82 0.54
C ALA A 119 3.09 5.27 1.41
N LEU A 120 4.14 5.77 0.79
CA LEU A 120 5.32 6.32 1.50
C LEU A 120 4.96 7.56 2.33
N ALA A 121 4.14 8.47 1.80
CA ALA A 121 3.66 9.63 2.55
C ALA A 121 2.87 9.21 3.79
N LEU A 122 2.01 8.19 3.68
CA LEU A 122 1.27 7.61 4.81
C LEU A 122 2.20 6.93 5.83
N ALA A 123 3.30 6.30 5.38
CA ALA A 123 4.32 5.76 6.27
C ALA A 123 4.97 6.84 7.15
N PHE A 124 5.20 8.03 6.61
CA PHE A 124 5.76 9.16 7.39
C PHE A 124 4.72 9.86 8.26
N THR A 125 3.52 10.08 7.75
CA THR A 125 2.49 10.88 8.44
C THR A 125 1.66 10.07 9.45
N GLY A 126 1.53 8.75 9.22
CA GLY A 126 0.63 7.87 9.98
C GLY A 126 -0.84 8.06 9.61
N ALA A 127 -1.71 7.42 10.39
CA ALA A 127 -3.14 7.27 10.08
C ALA A 127 -4.02 8.51 10.28
N GLY A 128 -3.54 9.51 11.05
CA GLY A 128 -4.35 10.65 11.46
C GLY A 128 -5.34 10.34 12.60
N ARG A 129 -6.27 11.27 12.86
CA ARG A 129 -7.17 11.18 14.03
C ARG A 129 -8.26 10.12 13.87
N PHE A 130 -8.73 9.88 12.65
CA PHE A 130 -9.85 8.99 12.34
C PHE A 130 -9.34 7.60 11.97
N SER A 131 -8.72 6.89 12.91
CA SER A 131 -8.05 5.61 12.69
C SER A 131 -8.23 4.67 13.86
N VAL A 132 -8.13 3.37 13.58
CA VAL A 132 -8.12 2.31 14.61
C VAL A 132 -6.89 2.45 15.50
N ASP A 133 -5.74 2.82 14.93
CA ASP A 133 -4.51 3.07 15.70
C ASP A 133 -4.74 4.04 16.84
N ARG A 134 -5.48 5.12 16.58
CA ARG A 134 -5.72 6.17 17.56
C ARG A 134 -6.91 5.89 18.47
N GLY A 135 -7.94 5.23 17.96
CA GLY A 135 -9.17 4.93 18.71
C GLY A 135 -9.01 3.75 19.67
N VAL A 136 -8.46 2.65 19.16
CA VAL A 136 -8.42 1.35 19.89
C VAL A 136 -7.07 1.14 20.56
N LEU A 137 -5.97 1.40 19.85
CA LEU A 137 -4.62 1.11 20.35
C LEU A 137 -4.11 2.16 21.33
N ARG A 138 -4.60 3.41 21.29
CA ARG A 138 -4.36 4.51 22.26
C ARG A 138 -2.96 4.49 22.89
N GLY A 139 -1.92 4.42 22.05
CA GLY A 139 -0.53 4.39 22.50
C GLY A 139 -0.03 3.01 23.00
N ARG A 140 -0.81 1.95 22.82
CA ARG A 140 -0.34 0.58 23.09
C ARG A 140 0.52 0.04 21.95
N ALA A 141 0.34 0.54 20.74
CA ALA A 141 1.24 0.23 19.63
C ALA A 141 2.48 1.15 19.70
N PRO A 142 3.68 0.63 19.40
CA PRO A 142 4.87 1.46 19.22
C PRO A 142 4.63 2.54 18.16
N ALA A 143 5.14 3.76 18.38
CA ALA A 143 4.92 4.91 17.49
C ALA A 143 5.44 4.72 16.06
N TRP A 144 6.33 3.75 15.82
CA TRP A 144 6.86 3.41 14.51
C TRP A 144 5.96 2.45 13.70
N LEU A 145 4.94 1.86 14.35
CA LEU A 145 3.95 0.99 13.68
C LEU A 145 2.66 1.73 13.30
N ALA A 146 2.26 2.72 14.12
CA ALA A 146 0.96 3.39 14.03
C ALA A 146 0.99 4.72 13.27
#